data_288226bff848febddeac9196d7718eea
#
_entry.id   288226bff848febddeac9196d7718eea
#
_cell.length_a   1.000
_cell.length_b   1.000
_cell.length_c   1.000
_cell.angle_alpha   90.00
_cell.angle_beta   90.00
_cell.angle_gamma   90.00
#
_symmetry.space_group_name_H-M   'P 1'
#
loop_
_entity.id
_entity.type
_entity.pdbx_description
1 polymer ?
#
loop_
_entity_poly.entity_id
_entity_poly.type
_entity_poly.pdbx_seq_one_letter_code
_entity_poly.pdbx_strand_id
1 'polypeptide(L)'
;MKKVLLGTLIAVFAVVLAACGNSGSSTKESSGKGGVDPDGSLIIGVAGDPSVMNPNYASDRVTLTLQEALYAPLFWELDGKPALAKSLDVSDDSLVYTVKLKDGLKWHDGKDLTAKDVVFTVESTLDEKQNSSNRGKFVFDGKPLKVEAVDKTTVKFTLPTASPAFEETLNTFYPIPEHIFAGVDNIEKSDKNKKPVGSGPFQFVEYKSGEYVALKRFDDYFGGKPKLAKLTFRITKDQNAANLALQNGEINLKSIQPADRKKVEKASDVDIITYPENRLSYLAFNQNQEALKSKELRQALSYALDRKELIDAAYGSDEYAKPASSFLTENTKFFTKDVETYNTNLDKAKELVDKSGFDKSTKLSIYYLNNSKSQESIALYVQQEYKKIGVNLELKPTDPNALSNITLDRKNKDYSIAINGYIMGNDPDAYKTLFLSDSPYNYSNNHDKKLDELFNKGAVTVDDKAREAVYVDVQKNIADNAVIYPISYDNAVLALDKRFAGVKEAEPQPVSMFKDYSKLYLKK
;
A
#
# COMPACT_ATOMS: atom_id res chain seq x y z
N MET A 1 -26.24 64.42 18.74
CA MET A 1 -25.75 65.71 18.21
C MET A 1 -24.62 65.42 17.23
N LYS A 2 -24.79 65.98 16.03
CA LYS A 2 -23.83 66.25 14.94
C LYS A 2 -23.18 64.99 14.29
N LYS A 3 -23.59 64.48 13.13
CA LYS A 3 -23.68 65.04 11.76
C LYS A 3 -22.33 65.49 11.18
N VAL A 4 -22.02 64.88 9.97
CA VAL A 4 -21.47 65.52 8.76
C VAL A 4 -19.96 65.32 8.58
N LEU A 5 -19.37 64.96 7.43
CA LEU A 5 -19.60 64.97 5.97
C LEU A 5 -18.54 64.03 5.35
N LEU A 6 -18.79 63.16 4.39
CA LEU A 6 -18.79 63.34 2.92
C LEU A 6 -17.46 63.84 2.34
N GLY A 7 -16.84 63.09 1.48
CA GLY A 7 -15.71 63.48 0.65
C GLY A 7 -15.30 62.42 -0.37
N THR A 8 -15.97 62.43 -1.49
CA THR A 8 -15.74 61.75 -2.76
C THR A 8 -14.39 62.10 -3.37
N LEU A 9 -13.64 61.15 -3.92
CA LEU A 9 -12.73 61.43 -5.06
C LEU A 9 -12.68 60.22 -6.00
N ILE A 10 -13.41 60.38 -7.10
CA ILE A 10 -13.28 59.64 -8.36
C ILE A 10 -12.15 60.28 -9.15
N ALA A 11 -11.20 59.52 -9.63
CA ALA A 11 -10.32 59.94 -10.72
C ALA A 11 -10.18 58.81 -11.74
N VAL A 12 -10.83 59.03 -12.81
CA VAL A 12 -10.82 58.41 -14.13
C VAL A 12 -9.43 58.48 -14.75
N PHE A 13 -8.96 57.38 -15.32
CA PHE A 13 -8.06 57.43 -16.48
C PHE A 13 -8.53 56.40 -17.53
N ALA A 14 -9.09 56.94 -18.57
CA ALA A 14 -9.47 56.28 -19.78
C ALA A 14 -8.51 56.68 -20.92
N VAL A 15 -8.31 55.66 -21.81
CA VAL A 15 -8.05 55.84 -23.26
C VAL A 15 -6.60 56.10 -23.70
N VAL A 16 -6.05 55.12 -24.47
CA VAL A 16 -5.72 55.33 -25.89
C VAL A 16 -5.91 54.05 -26.67
N LEU A 17 -6.88 54.07 -27.57
CA LEU A 17 -7.06 53.18 -28.73
C LEU A 17 -6.43 53.85 -29.94
N ALA A 18 -5.59 53.13 -30.68
CA ALA A 18 -5.37 53.35 -32.14
C ALA A 18 -4.69 52.08 -32.65
N ALA A 19 -5.27 51.25 -33.36
CA ALA A 19 -5.88 51.21 -34.70
C ALA A 19 -4.87 50.86 -35.78
N CYS A 20 -5.32 49.88 -36.57
CA CYS A 20 -4.99 49.55 -37.96
C CYS A 20 -3.96 48.48 -38.24
N GLY A 21 -4.48 47.43 -38.90
CA GLY A 21 -3.86 46.68 -39.91
C GLY A 21 -4.49 45.34 -40.22
N ASN A 22 -5.42 45.39 -41.18
CA ASN A 22 -6.12 44.28 -41.82
C ASN A 22 -5.15 43.34 -42.55
N SER A 23 -5.29 41.98 -42.41
CA SER A 23 -5.50 41.10 -43.56
C SER A 23 -5.29 39.62 -43.18
N GLY A 24 -6.17 38.76 -43.65
CA GLY A 24 -5.88 37.38 -43.95
C GLY A 24 -6.45 36.35 -43.00
N SER A 25 -7.78 36.09 -43.13
CA SER A 25 -8.40 34.80 -42.77
C SER A 25 -7.65 33.61 -43.38
N SER A 26 -7.11 32.76 -42.51
CA SER A 26 -6.94 31.34 -42.81
C SER A 26 -7.17 30.58 -41.52
N THR A 27 -8.38 30.08 -41.39
CA THR A 27 -8.71 29.00 -40.44
C THR A 27 -7.86 27.79 -40.77
N LYS A 28 -6.73 27.65 -40.10
CA LYS A 28 -6.07 26.37 -39.93
C LYS A 28 -6.71 25.69 -38.75
N GLU A 29 -7.52 24.68 -38.99
CA GLU A 29 -7.81 23.63 -38.03
C GLU A 29 -6.47 23.10 -37.51
N SER A 30 -6.11 23.52 -36.33
CA SER A 30 -5.02 22.96 -35.55
C SER A 30 -5.52 21.62 -35.02
N SER A 31 -5.16 20.52 -35.74
CA SER A 31 -5.15 19.20 -35.13
C SER A 31 -4.14 19.23 -33.99
N GLY A 32 -4.64 19.51 -32.79
CA GLY A 32 -3.83 19.64 -31.58
C GLY A 32 -3.22 18.30 -31.21
N LYS A 33 -1.95 18.10 -31.53
CA LYS A 33 -1.08 17.24 -30.73
C LYS A 33 -0.93 17.96 -29.39
N GLY A 34 -1.68 17.49 -28.37
CA GLY A 34 -1.61 18.03 -27.03
C GLY A 34 -0.18 18.04 -26.51
N GLY A 35 0.41 19.20 -26.38
CA GLY A 35 1.75 19.40 -25.83
C GLY A 35 1.76 19.19 -24.32
N VAL A 36 2.93 18.93 -23.76
CA VAL A 36 3.17 18.90 -22.30
C VAL A 36 3.34 20.35 -21.81
N ASP A 37 2.66 20.72 -20.73
CA ASP A 37 2.93 21.98 -20.03
C ASP A 37 4.16 21.80 -19.12
N PRO A 38 5.30 22.47 -19.40
CA PRO A 38 6.53 22.31 -18.63
C PRO A 38 6.45 22.91 -17.23
N ASP A 39 5.48 23.79 -16.95
CA ASP A 39 5.25 24.43 -15.67
C ASP A 39 4.08 23.78 -14.90
N GLY A 40 3.59 22.63 -15.39
CA GLY A 40 2.47 21.89 -14.82
C GLY A 40 2.67 21.59 -13.34
N SER A 41 1.62 21.78 -12.55
CA SER A 41 1.58 21.49 -11.12
C SER A 41 0.43 20.55 -10.82
N LEU A 42 0.69 19.47 -10.09
CA LEU A 42 -0.31 18.49 -9.64
C LEU A 42 -0.51 18.62 -8.13
N ILE A 43 -1.76 18.78 -7.70
CA ILE A 43 -2.15 18.84 -6.29
C ILE A 43 -2.85 17.53 -5.93
N ILE A 44 -2.26 16.77 -5.00
CA ILE A 44 -2.71 15.45 -4.56
C ILE A 44 -3.36 15.59 -3.19
N GLY A 45 -4.63 15.20 -3.06
CA GLY A 45 -5.32 15.15 -1.78
C GLY A 45 -4.91 13.94 -0.95
N VAL A 46 -4.44 14.16 0.28
CA VAL A 46 -4.06 13.11 1.23
C VAL A 46 -4.81 13.27 2.56
N ALA A 47 -5.02 12.14 3.27
CA ALA A 47 -5.91 12.10 4.43
C ALA A 47 -5.28 12.61 5.75
N GLY A 48 -3.98 12.91 5.78
CA GLY A 48 -3.31 13.33 7.01
C GLY A 48 -1.90 13.86 6.78
N ASP A 49 -1.26 14.22 7.87
CA ASP A 49 0.15 14.58 7.89
C ASP A 49 1.03 13.33 7.70
N PRO A 50 2.18 13.42 7.01
CA PRO A 50 3.15 12.34 6.99
C PRO A 50 3.74 12.12 8.38
N SER A 51 3.97 10.86 8.78
CA SER A 51 4.56 10.53 10.09
C SER A 51 6.05 10.87 10.13
N VAL A 52 6.85 10.16 9.34
CA VAL A 52 8.31 10.37 9.24
C VAL A 52 8.72 10.31 7.77
N MET A 53 9.17 11.44 7.20
CA MET A 53 9.58 11.49 5.79
C MET A 53 10.97 10.85 5.57
N ASN A 54 11.08 9.58 5.97
CA ASN A 54 12.27 8.75 5.83
C ASN A 54 11.83 7.31 5.54
N PRO A 55 12.30 6.67 4.45
CA PRO A 55 11.84 5.36 4.02
C PRO A 55 12.08 4.23 5.04
N ASN A 56 13.08 4.36 5.90
CA ASN A 56 13.34 3.33 6.92
C ASN A 56 12.33 3.34 8.08
N TYR A 57 11.50 4.39 8.19
CA TYR A 57 10.54 4.60 9.28
C TYR A 57 9.14 4.96 8.78
N ALA A 58 8.94 5.05 7.48
CA ALA A 58 7.63 5.29 6.87
C ALA A 58 6.70 4.09 7.14
N SER A 59 5.54 4.34 7.76
CA SER A 59 4.59 3.28 8.15
C SER A 59 3.15 3.59 7.81
N ASP A 60 2.81 4.86 7.53
CA ASP A 60 1.45 5.26 7.14
C ASP A 60 1.35 5.50 5.62
N ARG A 61 0.13 5.34 5.09
CA ARG A 61 -0.12 5.47 3.64
C ARG A 61 0.30 6.83 3.07
N VAL A 62 0.13 7.92 3.82
CA VAL A 62 0.48 9.27 3.34
C VAL A 62 1.98 9.39 3.15
N THR A 63 2.75 8.95 4.14
CA THR A 63 4.22 8.96 4.08
C THR A 63 4.74 8.04 2.98
N LEU A 64 4.15 6.84 2.81
CA LEU A 64 4.52 5.92 1.73
C LEU A 64 4.20 6.48 0.34
N THR A 65 3.05 7.19 0.18
CA THR A 65 2.72 7.88 -1.07
C THR A 65 3.73 8.99 -1.39
N LEU A 66 4.13 9.77 -0.38
CA LEU A 66 5.12 10.84 -0.52
C LEU A 66 6.53 10.30 -0.80
N GLN A 67 6.86 9.14 -0.25
CA GLN A 67 8.15 8.46 -0.43
C GLN A 67 8.47 8.23 -1.90
N GLU A 68 7.51 7.77 -2.73
CA GLU A 68 7.73 7.52 -4.16
C GLU A 68 8.06 8.79 -4.96
N ALA A 69 7.65 9.95 -4.48
CA ALA A 69 8.04 11.21 -5.09
C ALA A 69 9.43 11.69 -4.62
N LEU A 70 9.80 11.40 -3.37
CA LEU A 70 11.03 11.90 -2.73
C LEU A 70 12.23 10.98 -2.86
N TYR A 71 12.03 9.67 -2.88
CA TYR A 71 13.09 8.66 -2.89
C TYR A 71 12.91 7.70 -4.06
N ALA A 72 13.97 7.02 -4.43
CA ALA A 72 13.91 5.95 -5.41
C ALA A 72 14.43 4.64 -4.78
N PRO A 73 13.80 3.49 -5.07
CA PRO A 73 14.25 2.19 -4.59
C PRO A 73 15.46 1.67 -5.38
N LEU A 74 16.06 0.58 -4.91
CA LEU A 74 17.04 -0.15 -5.74
C LEU A 74 16.37 -0.76 -6.97
N PHE A 75 15.24 -1.41 -6.76
CA PHE A 75 14.39 -2.00 -7.80
C PHE A 75 12.94 -1.60 -7.55
N TRP A 76 12.12 -1.59 -8.60
CA TRP A 76 10.71 -1.30 -8.47
C TRP A 76 9.95 -2.48 -7.83
N GLU A 77 9.12 -2.19 -6.85
CA GLU A 77 8.48 -3.18 -5.99
C GLU A 77 7.71 -4.26 -6.75
N LEU A 78 6.84 -3.88 -7.68
CA LEU A 78 5.91 -4.83 -8.31
C LEU A 78 6.52 -5.72 -9.39
N ASP A 79 7.58 -5.29 -10.06
CA ASP A 79 8.13 -5.99 -11.22
C ASP A 79 9.62 -6.29 -11.13
N GLY A 80 10.27 -5.90 -10.01
CA GLY A 80 11.70 -6.11 -9.80
C GLY A 80 12.61 -5.41 -10.81
N LYS A 81 12.05 -4.52 -11.65
CA LYS A 81 12.85 -3.81 -12.65
C LYS A 81 13.83 -2.85 -12.00
N PRO A 82 15.03 -2.68 -12.59
CA PRO A 82 16.03 -1.77 -12.06
C PRO A 82 15.57 -0.31 -11.95
N ALA A 83 15.65 0.28 -10.75
CA ALA A 83 15.48 1.71 -10.49
C ALA A 83 16.84 2.39 -10.28
N LEU A 84 17.35 2.51 -9.04
CA LEU A 84 18.74 2.95 -8.79
C LEU A 84 19.76 1.89 -9.19
N ALA A 85 19.40 0.62 -9.05
CA ALA A 85 20.24 -0.49 -9.53
C ALA A 85 20.31 -0.52 -11.07
N LYS A 86 21.41 -1.07 -11.59
CA LYS A 86 21.61 -1.44 -12.98
C LYS A 86 21.38 -2.94 -13.19
N SER A 87 21.81 -3.74 -12.22
CA SER A 87 21.68 -5.21 -12.25
C SER A 87 21.72 -5.79 -10.84
N LEU A 88 21.18 -6.99 -10.72
CA LEU A 88 21.30 -7.89 -9.59
C LEU A 88 21.94 -9.18 -10.10
N ASP A 89 22.91 -9.70 -9.37
CA ASP A 89 23.50 -11.01 -9.55
C ASP A 89 23.33 -11.81 -8.26
N VAL A 90 22.80 -13.02 -8.37
CA VAL A 90 22.49 -13.88 -7.22
C VAL A 90 23.27 -15.19 -7.38
N SER A 91 23.98 -15.62 -6.33
CA SER A 91 24.67 -16.92 -6.34
C SER A 91 23.68 -18.09 -6.35
N ASP A 92 24.08 -19.20 -6.95
CA ASP A 92 23.23 -20.39 -7.12
C ASP A 92 22.65 -20.93 -5.79
N ASP A 93 23.34 -20.67 -4.68
CA ASP A 93 22.90 -21.05 -3.34
C ASP A 93 22.03 -19.98 -2.63
N SER A 94 21.74 -18.88 -3.31
CA SER A 94 21.00 -17.72 -2.76
C SER A 94 21.58 -17.16 -1.46
N LEU A 95 22.91 -17.26 -1.27
CA LEU A 95 23.61 -16.69 -0.12
C LEU A 95 24.27 -15.33 -0.43
N VAL A 96 24.60 -15.08 -1.69
CA VAL A 96 25.29 -13.83 -2.10
C VAL A 96 24.47 -13.09 -3.14
N TYR A 97 24.17 -11.84 -2.85
CA TYR A 97 23.46 -10.93 -3.72
C TYR A 97 24.36 -9.74 -4.05
N THR A 98 24.67 -9.54 -5.32
CA THR A 98 25.52 -8.43 -5.79
C THR A 98 24.68 -7.46 -6.59
N VAL A 99 24.48 -6.26 -6.05
CA VAL A 99 23.75 -5.17 -6.68
C VAL A 99 24.74 -4.20 -7.30
N LYS A 100 24.60 -3.93 -8.59
CA LYS A 100 25.33 -2.87 -9.27
C LYS A 100 24.43 -1.66 -9.46
N LEU A 101 24.82 -0.51 -8.93
CA LEU A 101 24.11 0.76 -9.10
C LEU A 101 24.36 1.34 -10.51
N LYS A 102 23.48 2.20 -10.99
CA LYS A 102 23.69 3.05 -12.15
C LYS A 102 24.81 4.05 -11.88
N ASP A 103 25.47 4.49 -12.94
CA ASP A 103 26.51 5.52 -12.83
C ASP A 103 25.89 6.91 -12.70
N GLY A 104 26.56 7.82 -12.00
CA GLY A 104 26.18 9.24 -11.93
C GLY A 104 24.94 9.55 -11.09
N LEU A 105 24.48 8.63 -10.23
CA LEU A 105 23.34 8.87 -9.34
C LEU A 105 23.64 10.03 -8.37
N LYS A 106 22.59 10.84 -8.13
CA LYS A 106 22.66 12.03 -7.28
C LYS A 106 21.57 12.05 -6.22
N TRP A 107 21.91 12.57 -5.06
CA TRP A 107 20.97 13.05 -4.07
C TRP A 107 20.42 14.43 -4.46
N HIS A 108 19.29 14.84 -3.90
CA HIS A 108 18.65 16.14 -4.17
C HIS A 108 19.53 17.35 -3.86
N ASP A 109 20.54 17.21 -3.01
CA ASP A 109 21.53 18.24 -2.69
C ASP A 109 22.76 18.25 -3.63
N GLY A 110 22.73 17.42 -4.67
CA GLY A 110 23.76 17.32 -5.71
C GLY A 110 24.92 16.41 -5.36
N LYS A 111 25.00 15.84 -4.14
CA LYS A 111 26.04 14.87 -3.78
C LYS A 111 25.81 13.54 -4.50
N ASP A 112 26.90 12.77 -4.68
CA ASP A 112 26.84 11.45 -5.29
C ASP A 112 26.10 10.47 -4.38
N LEU A 113 25.16 9.69 -4.97
CA LEU A 113 24.60 8.49 -4.35
C LEU A 113 25.46 7.30 -4.77
N THR A 114 25.96 6.55 -3.80
CA THR A 114 26.95 5.49 -4.00
C THR A 114 26.61 4.23 -3.21
N ALA A 115 27.38 3.17 -3.44
CA ALA A 115 27.31 1.93 -2.66
C ALA A 115 27.44 2.15 -1.14
N LYS A 116 28.14 3.20 -0.69
CA LYS A 116 28.25 3.53 0.73
C LYS A 116 26.93 3.92 1.36
N ASP A 117 26.08 4.64 0.64
CA ASP A 117 24.75 5.01 1.14
C ASP A 117 23.86 3.78 1.33
N VAL A 118 23.98 2.78 0.44
CA VAL A 118 23.27 1.49 0.58
C VAL A 118 23.78 0.74 1.82
N VAL A 119 25.11 0.62 1.99
CA VAL A 119 25.71 -0.04 3.15
C VAL A 119 25.30 0.67 4.44
N PHE A 120 25.42 2.00 4.50
CA PHE A 120 24.99 2.81 5.64
C PHE A 120 23.53 2.57 6.00
N THR A 121 22.65 2.49 5.00
CA THR A 121 21.22 2.26 5.21
C THR A 121 20.95 0.91 5.86
N VAL A 122 21.63 -0.16 5.41
CA VAL A 122 21.49 -1.49 5.99
C VAL A 122 22.07 -1.54 7.40
N GLU A 123 23.27 -0.99 7.61
CA GLU A 123 23.92 -0.97 8.92
C GLU A 123 23.12 -0.19 9.96
N SER A 124 22.57 0.98 9.57
CA SER A 124 21.69 1.76 10.44
C SER A 124 20.38 1.02 10.73
N THR A 125 19.84 0.27 9.78
CA THR A 125 18.63 -0.55 10.00
C THR A 125 18.92 -1.73 10.95
N LEU A 126 20.10 -2.31 10.89
CA LEU A 126 20.55 -3.40 11.76
C LEU A 126 20.91 -2.94 13.17
N ASP A 127 21.30 -1.68 13.35
CA ASP A 127 21.60 -1.13 14.67
C ASP A 127 20.33 -1.09 15.55
N GLU A 128 20.34 -1.89 16.62
CA GLU A 128 19.20 -1.98 17.55
C GLU A 128 18.82 -0.64 18.20
N LYS A 129 19.79 0.27 18.35
CA LYS A 129 19.54 1.62 18.89
C LYS A 129 18.64 2.46 17.99
N GLN A 130 18.65 2.18 16.69
CA GLN A 130 17.81 2.87 15.71
C GLN A 130 16.35 2.39 15.71
N ASN A 131 16.05 1.26 16.36
CA ASN A 131 14.70 0.70 16.51
C ASN A 131 13.91 0.63 15.20
N SER A 132 14.57 0.29 14.09
CA SER A 132 13.91 0.18 12.79
C SER A 132 13.01 -1.06 12.73
N SER A 133 11.74 -0.86 12.33
CA SER A 133 10.81 -1.97 12.05
C SER A 133 11.27 -2.85 10.87
N ASN A 134 12.15 -2.33 10.02
CA ASN A 134 12.71 -3.06 8.88
C ASN A 134 13.89 -3.99 9.26
N ARG A 135 14.38 -3.95 10.51
CA ARG A 135 15.54 -4.75 10.95
C ARG A 135 15.37 -6.24 10.64
N GLY A 136 14.15 -6.78 10.85
CA GLY A 136 13.86 -8.18 10.58
C GLY A 136 14.08 -8.62 9.13
N LYS A 137 14.03 -7.71 8.16
CA LYS A 137 14.29 -7.99 6.74
C LYS A 137 15.77 -8.33 6.45
N PHE A 138 16.67 -8.02 7.37
CA PHE A 138 18.13 -8.20 7.25
C PHE A 138 18.71 -9.16 8.30
N VAL A 139 17.83 -9.90 9.03
CA VAL A 139 18.22 -10.88 10.06
C VAL A 139 17.62 -12.23 9.69
N PHE A 140 18.48 -13.25 9.58
CA PHE A 140 18.13 -14.61 9.18
C PHE A 140 18.61 -15.58 10.27
N ASP A 141 17.71 -16.41 10.80
CA ASP A 141 17.99 -17.32 11.92
C ASP A 141 18.68 -16.61 13.10
N GLY A 142 18.20 -15.41 13.42
CA GLY A 142 18.74 -14.59 14.49
C GLY A 142 20.10 -13.93 14.20
N LYS A 143 20.67 -14.12 13.00
CA LYS A 143 21.95 -13.55 12.59
C LYS A 143 21.76 -12.47 11.53
N PRO A 144 22.39 -11.29 11.68
CA PRO A 144 22.36 -10.27 10.64
C PRO A 144 23.14 -10.72 9.41
N LEU A 145 22.69 -10.29 8.22
CA LEU A 145 23.50 -10.40 7.01
C LEU A 145 24.76 -9.51 7.10
N LYS A 146 25.72 -9.76 6.22
CA LYS A 146 26.85 -8.86 5.98
C LYS A 146 26.61 -8.05 4.71
N VAL A 147 26.97 -6.77 4.74
CA VAL A 147 26.89 -5.87 3.59
C VAL A 147 28.22 -5.16 3.42
N GLU A 148 28.69 -5.01 2.18
CA GLU A 148 29.94 -4.32 1.87
C GLU A 148 29.85 -3.55 0.55
N ALA A 149 30.43 -2.37 0.49
CA ALA A 149 30.68 -1.65 -0.75
C ALA A 149 31.96 -2.19 -1.38
N VAL A 150 31.85 -2.96 -2.45
CA VAL A 150 32.99 -3.53 -3.19
C VAL A 150 33.74 -2.43 -3.95
N ASP A 151 32.99 -1.51 -4.53
CA ASP A 151 33.48 -0.29 -5.18
C ASP A 151 32.44 0.83 -5.04
N LYS A 152 32.60 1.95 -5.78
CA LYS A 152 31.70 3.10 -5.72
C LYS A 152 30.25 2.76 -6.08
N THR A 153 30.02 1.74 -6.92
CA THR A 153 28.71 1.40 -7.47
C THR A 153 28.27 -0.03 -7.18
N THR A 154 29.11 -0.86 -6.57
CA THR A 154 28.82 -2.29 -6.33
C THR A 154 28.66 -2.57 -4.85
N VAL A 155 27.49 -3.10 -4.50
CA VAL A 155 27.17 -3.55 -3.13
C VAL A 155 27.01 -5.06 -3.13
N LYS A 156 27.62 -5.71 -2.14
CA LYS A 156 27.50 -7.14 -1.92
C LYS A 156 26.85 -7.41 -0.57
N PHE A 157 25.78 -8.20 -0.61
CA PHE A 157 25.08 -8.73 0.56
C PHE A 157 25.43 -10.21 0.71
N THR A 158 25.78 -10.64 1.91
CA THR A 158 26.05 -12.05 2.21
C THR A 158 25.12 -12.50 3.35
N LEU A 159 24.21 -13.39 3.04
CA LEU A 159 23.24 -13.92 3.98
C LEU A 159 23.85 -15.08 4.77
N PRO A 160 23.52 -15.23 6.07
CA PRO A 160 23.96 -16.37 6.87
C PRO A 160 23.20 -17.66 6.53
N THR A 161 21.99 -17.53 5.94
CA THR A 161 21.13 -18.64 5.51
C THR A 161 20.48 -18.26 4.18
N ALA A 162 20.33 -19.20 3.26
CA ALA A 162 19.70 -18.96 1.97
C ALA A 162 18.28 -18.39 2.15
N SER A 163 17.95 -17.36 1.37
CA SER A 163 16.62 -16.73 1.39
C SER A 163 16.27 -16.18 0.00
N PRO A 164 15.62 -16.97 -0.86
CA PRO A 164 15.17 -16.49 -2.17
C PRO A 164 14.25 -15.27 -2.09
N ALA A 165 13.51 -15.12 -0.98
CA ALA A 165 12.66 -13.95 -0.72
C ALA A 165 13.45 -12.65 -0.48
N PHE A 166 14.78 -12.70 -0.36
CA PHE A 166 15.58 -11.48 -0.16
C PHE A 166 15.55 -10.54 -1.37
N GLU A 167 15.28 -11.05 -2.58
CA GLU A 167 15.03 -10.20 -3.74
C GLU A 167 13.88 -9.22 -3.50
N GLU A 168 12.80 -9.65 -2.86
CA GLU A 168 11.66 -8.78 -2.51
C GLU A 168 12.07 -7.71 -1.50
N THR A 169 12.97 -8.03 -0.57
CA THR A 169 13.56 -7.04 0.33
C THR A 169 14.33 -5.96 -0.44
N LEU A 170 15.07 -6.34 -1.49
CA LEU A 170 15.79 -5.39 -2.34
C LEU A 170 14.83 -4.52 -3.19
N ASN A 171 13.68 -5.06 -3.60
CA ASN A 171 12.65 -4.33 -4.36
C ASN A 171 11.97 -3.23 -3.51
N THR A 172 11.91 -3.42 -2.20
CA THR A 172 11.33 -2.44 -1.27
C THR A 172 12.41 -1.62 -0.53
N PHE A 173 13.65 -1.66 -1.01
CA PHE A 173 14.78 -1.02 -0.36
C PHE A 173 15.07 0.37 -0.93
N TYR A 174 14.95 1.39 -0.08
CA TYR A 174 15.23 2.80 -0.40
C TYR A 174 16.45 3.25 0.38
N PRO A 175 17.59 3.57 -0.26
CA PRO A 175 18.74 4.13 0.42
C PRO A 175 18.44 5.49 1.06
N ILE A 176 19.09 5.78 2.19
CA ILE A 176 19.13 7.11 2.81
C ILE A 176 20.54 7.68 2.75
N PRO A 177 20.69 9.02 2.68
CA PRO A 177 22.01 9.63 2.50
C PRO A 177 22.89 9.51 3.76
N GLU A 178 24.02 8.79 3.66
CA GLU A 178 25.01 8.66 4.72
C GLU A 178 25.45 10.03 5.25
N HIS A 179 25.76 10.96 4.35
CA HIS A 179 26.28 12.28 4.71
C HIS A 179 25.29 13.15 5.51
N ILE A 180 24.01 12.79 5.52
CA ILE A 180 22.98 13.47 6.33
C ILE A 180 22.83 12.77 7.68
N PHE A 181 22.82 11.43 7.70
CA PHE A 181 22.41 10.67 8.88
C PHE A 181 23.56 10.02 9.65
N ALA A 182 24.80 10.02 9.12
CA ALA A 182 25.96 9.49 9.86
C ALA A 182 26.12 10.22 11.20
N GLY A 183 26.30 9.43 12.28
CA GLY A 183 26.44 9.94 13.64
C GLY A 183 25.16 10.47 14.29
N VAL A 184 24.00 10.21 13.71
CA VAL A 184 22.71 10.55 14.34
C VAL A 184 22.29 9.44 15.30
N ASP A 185 22.14 9.76 16.57
CA ASP A 185 21.82 8.78 17.63
C ASP A 185 20.45 8.11 17.43
N ASN A 186 19.46 8.84 16.93
CA ASN A 186 18.13 8.31 16.61
C ASN A 186 17.62 8.96 15.32
N ILE A 187 17.70 8.19 14.23
CA ILE A 187 17.32 8.66 12.90
C ILE A 187 15.81 8.94 12.80
N GLU A 188 14.98 8.07 13.40
CA GLU A 188 13.53 8.23 13.39
C GLU A 188 13.08 9.59 13.93
N LYS A 189 13.67 10.01 15.06
CA LYS A 189 13.31 11.27 15.76
C LYS A 189 14.08 12.49 15.27
N SER A 190 14.96 12.34 14.29
CA SER A 190 15.81 13.42 13.80
C SER A 190 15.01 14.49 13.07
N ASP A 191 15.28 15.76 13.37
CA ASP A 191 14.71 16.91 12.64
C ASP A 191 15.13 16.94 11.15
N LYS A 192 16.15 16.17 10.76
CA LYS A 192 16.55 16.02 9.35
C LYS A 192 15.45 15.39 8.50
N ASN A 193 14.58 14.57 9.09
CA ASN A 193 13.41 14.00 8.44
C ASN A 193 12.35 15.05 8.06
N LYS A 194 12.36 16.24 8.68
CA LYS A 194 11.44 17.35 8.34
C LYS A 194 11.82 18.07 7.05
N LYS A 195 13.07 17.90 6.59
CA LYS A 195 13.58 18.45 5.33
C LYS A 195 14.34 17.35 4.59
N PRO A 196 13.62 16.34 4.06
CA PRO A 196 14.24 15.16 3.48
C PRO A 196 15.09 15.50 2.26
N VAL A 197 16.27 14.88 2.18
CA VAL A 197 17.13 14.83 1.00
C VAL A 197 16.99 13.44 0.41
N GLY A 198 16.30 13.32 -0.70
CA GLY A 198 16.03 12.06 -1.37
C GLY A 198 16.77 11.90 -2.69
N SER A 199 16.37 10.88 -3.46
CA SER A 199 16.92 10.52 -4.78
C SER A 199 15.82 10.36 -5.84
N GLY A 200 14.58 10.65 -5.47
CA GLY A 200 13.38 10.51 -6.31
C GLY A 200 13.19 11.65 -7.32
N PRO A 201 12.09 11.60 -8.09
CA PRO A 201 11.83 12.56 -9.15
C PRO A 201 11.52 13.99 -8.67
N PHE A 202 11.16 14.18 -7.40
CA PHE A 202 10.85 15.49 -6.85
C PHE A 202 11.60 15.74 -5.54
N GLN A 203 12.09 16.96 -5.35
CA GLN A 203 12.80 17.39 -4.14
C GLN A 203 11.87 18.20 -3.23
N PHE A 204 12.10 18.06 -1.93
CA PHE A 204 11.40 18.78 -0.89
C PHE A 204 11.58 20.31 -1.01
N VAL A 205 10.50 21.05 -0.80
CA VAL A 205 10.51 22.52 -0.71
C VAL A 205 10.05 22.95 0.66
N GLU A 206 8.84 22.53 1.07
CA GLU A 206 8.22 23.00 2.31
C GLU A 206 7.23 21.98 2.85
N TYR A 207 7.11 21.90 4.16
CA TYR A 207 6.05 21.20 4.88
C TYR A 207 5.37 22.13 5.86
N LYS A 208 4.07 22.27 5.72
CA LYS A 208 3.21 23.02 6.63
C LYS A 208 2.20 22.04 7.24
N SER A 209 2.40 21.71 8.51
CA SER A 209 1.60 20.70 9.21
C SER A 209 0.11 21.05 9.18
N GLY A 210 -0.70 20.04 8.88
CA GLY A 210 -2.15 20.17 8.72
C GLY A 210 -2.60 20.84 7.42
N GLU A 211 -1.67 21.30 6.57
CA GLU A 211 -2.01 21.98 5.32
C GLU A 211 -1.44 21.28 4.09
N TYR A 212 -0.11 21.19 3.94
CA TYR A 212 0.49 20.58 2.74
C TYR A 212 1.98 20.21 2.89
N VAL A 213 2.44 19.37 1.97
CA VAL A 213 3.85 19.16 1.62
C VAL A 213 4.07 19.59 0.17
N ALA A 214 4.97 20.53 -0.07
CA ALA A 214 5.29 21.03 -1.41
C ALA A 214 6.63 20.48 -1.89
N LEU A 215 6.65 20.01 -3.13
CA LEU A 215 7.81 19.47 -3.82
C LEU A 215 8.01 20.20 -5.14
N LYS A 216 9.25 20.28 -5.61
CA LYS A 216 9.62 20.73 -6.94
C LYS A 216 10.34 19.64 -7.71
N ARG A 217 10.32 19.70 -9.01
CA ARG A 217 11.03 18.78 -9.91
C ARG A 217 12.53 18.74 -9.59
N PHE A 218 13.07 17.51 -9.62
CA PHE A 218 14.51 17.27 -9.61
C PHE A 218 15.00 17.07 -11.05
N ASP A 219 15.66 18.08 -11.62
CA ASP A 219 16.05 18.06 -13.04
C ASP A 219 17.11 17.01 -13.37
N ASP A 220 17.94 16.62 -12.38
CA ASP A 220 19.00 15.61 -12.50
C ASP A 220 18.54 14.19 -12.11
N TYR A 221 17.22 13.96 -12.09
CA TYR A 221 16.68 12.64 -11.77
C TYR A 221 17.15 11.59 -12.78
N PHE A 222 17.67 10.47 -12.30
CA PHE A 222 18.24 9.40 -13.14
C PHE A 222 17.26 8.80 -14.17
N GLY A 223 15.94 8.83 -13.88
CA GLY A 223 14.86 8.38 -14.78
C GLY A 223 14.50 9.39 -15.87
N GLY A 224 15.27 10.48 -15.99
CA GLY A 224 15.02 11.61 -16.87
C GLY A 224 14.20 12.72 -16.20
N LYS A 225 14.29 13.93 -16.75
CA LYS A 225 13.63 15.12 -16.22
C LYS A 225 12.12 14.90 -16.07
N PRO A 226 11.55 15.01 -14.86
CA PRO A 226 10.11 14.88 -14.64
C PRO A 226 9.33 15.93 -15.44
N LYS A 227 8.16 15.55 -15.95
CA LYS A 227 7.36 16.41 -16.83
C LYS A 227 6.61 17.51 -16.07
N LEU A 228 6.19 17.27 -14.82
CA LEU A 228 5.59 18.26 -13.94
C LEU A 228 6.68 19.10 -13.28
N ALA A 229 6.41 20.41 -13.09
CA ALA A 229 7.31 21.30 -12.36
C ALA A 229 7.17 21.18 -10.83
N LYS A 230 5.95 20.86 -10.36
CA LYS A 230 5.61 20.82 -8.93
C LYS A 230 4.64 19.68 -8.61
N LEU A 231 4.82 19.09 -7.41
CA LEU A 231 3.81 18.29 -6.73
C LEU A 231 3.48 18.95 -5.39
N THR A 232 2.19 18.95 -5.03
CA THR A 232 1.75 19.40 -3.70
C THR A 232 0.83 18.34 -3.11
N PHE A 233 1.19 17.79 -1.96
CA PHE A 233 0.35 16.89 -1.20
C PHE A 233 -0.47 17.73 -0.22
N ARG A 234 -1.74 18.01 -0.56
CA ARG A 234 -2.65 18.81 0.26
C ARG A 234 -3.33 17.93 1.29
N ILE A 235 -3.21 18.27 2.56
CA ILE A 235 -3.79 17.52 3.66
C ILE A 235 -5.27 17.88 3.79
N THR A 236 -6.14 16.88 3.63
CA THR A 236 -7.59 17.03 3.73
C THR A 236 -8.15 15.83 4.50
N LYS A 237 -8.30 15.99 5.82
CA LYS A 237 -8.66 14.89 6.74
C LYS A 237 -10.09 14.39 6.56
N ASP A 238 -11.02 15.27 6.21
CA ASP A 238 -12.41 14.92 5.96
C ASP A 238 -12.64 14.50 4.49
N GLN A 239 -13.20 13.33 4.26
CA GLN A 239 -13.42 12.78 2.92
C GLN A 239 -14.43 13.58 2.09
N ASN A 240 -15.46 14.15 2.72
CA ASN A 240 -16.44 14.97 1.99
C ASN A 240 -15.81 16.30 1.57
N ALA A 241 -15.02 16.93 2.45
CA ALA A 241 -14.25 18.13 2.11
C ALA A 241 -13.24 17.84 0.99
N ALA A 242 -12.56 16.68 1.02
CA ALA A 242 -11.65 16.26 -0.05
C ALA A 242 -12.39 16.03 -1.39
N ASN A 243 -13.58 15.42 -1.36
CA ASN A 243 -14.40 15.26 -2.56
C ASN A 243 -14.85 16.61 -3.13
N LEU A 244 -15.22 17.56 -2.27
CA LEU A 244 -15.59 18.92 -2.68
C LEU A 244 -14.39 19.69 -3.26
N ALA A 245 -13.22 19.56 -2.63
CA ALA A 245 -11.97 20.18 -3.14
C ALA A 245 -11.59 19.65 -4.54
N LEU A 246 -11.81 18.37 -4.80
CA LEU A 246 -11.64 17.78 -6.14
C LEU A 246 -12.66 18.35 -7.14
N GLN A 247 -13.92 18.46 -6.74
CA GLN A 247 -14.98 19.06 -7.59
C GLN A 247 -14.70 20.51 -7.96
N ASN A 248 -14.13 21.26 -7.04
CA ASN A 248 -13.76 22.67 -7.25
C ASN A 248 -12.41 22.86 -7.96
N GLY A 249 -11.69 21.76 -8.28
CA GLY A 249 -10.36 21.83 -8.89
C GLY A 249 -9.24 22.29 -7.93
N GLU A 250 -9.51 22.35 -6.62
CA GLU A 250 -8.53 22.71 -5.60
C GLU A 250 -7.53 21.59 -5.31
N ILE A 251 -7.89 20.35 -5.62
CA ILE A 251 -7.00 19.18 -5.77
C ILE A 251 -7.28 18.54 -7.12
N ASN A 252 -6.28 17.86 -7.67
CA ASN A 252 -6.37 17.28 -9.01
C ASN A 252 -6.36 15.74 -8.99
N LEU A 253 -5.87 15.14 -7.91
CA LEU A 253 -5.74 13.69 -7.75
C LEU A 253 -6.07 13.32 -6.30
N LYS A 254 -6.86 12.26 -6.13
CA LYS A 254 -7.03 11.61 -4.82
C LYS A 254 -7.50 10.17 -4.96
N SER A 255 -7.26 9.36 -3.93
CA SER A 255 -7.96 8.09 -3.76
C SER A 255 -9.40 8.36 -3.35
N ILE A 256 -10.34 7.61 -3.93
CA ILE A 256 -11.77 7.69 -3.59
C ILE A 256 -12.27 6.33 -3.09
N GLN A 257 -13.27 6.39 -2.21
CA GLN A 257 -13.95 5.17 -1.79
C GLN A 257 -14.90 4.70 -2.91
N PRO A 258 -15.09 3.38 -3.12
CA PRO A 258 -16.04 2.86 -4.10
C PRO A 258 -17.43 3.49 -4.00
N ALA A 259 -17.93 3.68 -2.78
CA ALA A 259 -19.24 4.30 -2.52
C ALA A 259 -19.36 5.74 -3.03
N ASP A 260 -18.26 6.48 -3.14
CA ASP A 260 -18.23 7.89 -3.56
C ASP A 260 -18.08 8.04 -5.09
N ARG A 261 -17.70 6.98 -5.81
CA ARG A 261 -17.37 7.04 -7.23
C ARG A 261 -18.41 7.75 -8.08
N LYS A 262 -19.67 7.26 -8.04
CA LYS A 262 -20.75 7.83 -8.86
C LYS A 262 -20.97 9.31 -8.59
N LYS A 263 -20.81 9.74 -7.34
CA LYS A 263 -20.95 11.15 -6.94
C LYS A 263 -19.79 11.97 -7.49
N VAL A 264 -18.56 11.46 -7.39
CA VAL A 264 -17.35 12.14 -7.88
C VAL A 264 -17.38 12.25 -9.41
N GLU A 265 -17.65 11.16 -10.14
CA GLU A 265 -17.76 11.18 -11.61
C GLU A 265 -18.78 12.19 -12.13
N LYS A 266 -19.94 12.27 -11.46
CA LYS A 266 -21.02 13.18 -11.89
C LYS A 266 -20.71 14.65 -11.63
N ALA A 267 -19.95 14.94 -10.59
CA ALA A 267 -19.74 16.29 -10.08
C ALA A 267 -18.38 16.89 -10.44
N SER A 268 -17.47 16.12 -11.06
CA SER A 268 -16.09 16.52 -11.34
C SER A 268 -15.66 16.15 -12.75
N ASP A 269 -14.79 16.93 -13.36
CA ASP A 269 -14.18 16.59 -14.65
C ASP A 269 -12.91 15.75 -14.43
N VAL A 270 -13.13 14.47 -14.07
CA VAL A 270 -12.08 13.53 -13.71
C VAL A 270 -12.16 12.24 -14.51
N ASP A 271 -11.00 11.61 -14.69
CA ASP A 271 -10.89 10.22 -15.08
C ASP A 271 -10.86 9.35 -13.82
N ILE A 272 -11.62 8.26 -13.83
CA ILE A 272 -11.59 7.25 -12.77
C ILE A 272 -10.63 6.14 -13.18
N ILE A 273 -9.67 5.88 -12.32
CA ILE A 273 -8.61 4.89 -12.53
C ILE A 273 -8.81 3.79 -11.49
N THR A 274 -9.17 2.59 -11.94
CA THR A 274 -9.30 1.40 -11.08
C THR A 274 -8.13 0.45 -11.37
N TYR A 275 -7.46 -0.02 -10.34
CA TYR A 275 -6.32 -0.93 -10.47
C TYR A 275 -6.25 -1.89 -9.27
N PRO A 276 -5.63 -3.09 -9.44
CA PRO A 276 -5.46 -4.03 -8.34
C PRO A 276 -4.65 -3.40 -7.20
N GLU A 277 -5.20 -3.41 -5.97
CA GLU A 277 -4.46 -2.98 -4.79
C GLU A 277 -3.60 -4.12 -4.20
N ASN A 278 -3.64 -5.31 -4.80
CA ASN A 278 -3.06 -6.53 -4.26
C ASN A 278 -3.48 -6.80 -2.80
N ARG A 279 -4.64 -6.28 -2.42
CA ARG A 279 -5.18 -6.43 -1.08
C ARG A 279 -6.09 -7.64 -1.01
N LEU A 280 -5.79 -8.54 -0.06
CA LEU A 280 -6.71 -9.57 0.39
C LEU A 280 -7.56 -9.02 1.53
N SER A 281 -8.88 -9.05 1.41
CA SER A 281 -9.82 -8.90 2.51
C SER A 281 -10.30 -10.27 2.98
N TYR A 282 -10.32 -10.52 4.29
CA TYR A 282 -10.63 -11.84 4.85
C TYR A 282 -11.27 -11.79 6.24
N LEU A 283 -11.93 -12.89 6.63
CA LEU A 283 -12.33 -13.16 8.00
C LEU A 283 -11.24 -14.00 8.68
N ALA A 284 -10.72 -13.52 9.80
CA ALA A 284 -9.84 -14.29 10.68
C ALA A 284 -10.67 -14.99 11.76
N PHE A 285 -10.57 -16.31 11.87
CA PHE A 285 -11.24 -17.11 12.88
C PHE A 285 -10.34 -17.34 14.08
N ASN A 286 -10.61 -16.70 15.22
CA ASN A 286 -9.77 -16.78 16.42
C ASN A 286 -9.86 -18.17 17.07
N GLN A 287 -8.86 -19.00 16.87
CA GLN A 287 -8.80 -20.37 17.40
C GLN A 287 -8.47 -20.46 18.90
N ASN A 288 -8.25 -19.35 19.58
CA ASN A 288 -8.25 -19.29 21.04
C ASN A 288 -9.67 -19.36 21.64
N GLN A 289 -10.70 -19.04 20.87
CA GLN A 289 -12.10 -19.26 21.19
C GLN A 289 -12.39 -20.75 21.15
N GLU A 290 -12.99 -21.30 22.23
CA GLU A 290 -13.25 -22.74 22.34
C GLU A 290 -14.03 -23.31 21.17
N ALA A 291 -15.11 -22.63 20.78
CA ALA A 291 -15.94 -23.06 19.65
C ALA A 291 -15.15 -23.09 18.32
N LEU A 292 -14.27 -22.12 18.10
CA LEU A 292 -13.51 -21.98 16.85
C LEU A 292 -12.23 -22.83 16.79
N LYS A 293 -11.94 -23.60 17.83
CA LYS A 293 -10.95 -24.70 17.73
C LYS A 293 -11.44 -25.81 16.79
N SER A 294 -12.77 -26.05 16.74
CA SER A 294 -13.34 -27.01 15.80
C SER A 294 -13.12 -26.56 14.34
N LYS A 295 -12.41 -27.39 13.58
CA LYS A 295 -12.26 -27.24 12.14
C LYS A 295 -13.61 -27.29 11.43
N GLU A 296 -14.48 -28.21 11.84
CA GLU A 296 -15.82 -28.38 11.29
C GLU A 296 -16.65 -27.11 11.42
N LEU A 297 -16.59 -26.42 12.57
CA LEU A 297 -17.30 -25.14 12.72
C LEU A 297 -16.74 -24.07 11.80
N ARG A 298 -15.40 -23.91 11.70
CA ARG A 298 -14.80 -22.92 10.78
C ARG A 298 -15.16 -23.20 9.33
N GLN A 299 -15.18 -24.48 8.92
CA GLN A 299 -15.64 -24.90 7.59
C GLN A 299 -17.13 -24.60 7.39
N ALA A 300 -17.97 -24.87 8.39
CA ALA A 300 -19.40 -24.55 8.35
C ALA A 300 -19.63 -23.04 8.12
N LEU A 301 -18.92 -22.20 8.88
CA LEU A 301 -18.98 -20.75 8.74
C LEU A 301 -18.55 -20.30 7.35
N SER A 302 -17.56 -20.98 6.76
CA SER A 302 -17.07 -20.69 5.42
C SER A 302 -18.06 -21.11 4.32
N TYR A 303 -18.70 -22.30 4.41
CA TYR A 303 -19.71 -22.75 3.47
C TYR A 303 -21.01 -21.97 3.53
N ALA A 304 -21.27 -21.22 4.61
CA ALA A 304 -22.47 -20.42 4.75
C ALA A 304 -22.45 -19.12 3.91
N LEU A 305 -21.28 -18.70 3.42
CA LEU A 305 -21.08 -17.41 2.78
C LEU A 305 -21.00 -17.51 1.25
N ASP A 306 -21.61 -16.54 0.56
CA ASP A 306 -21.42 -16.32 -0.87
C ASP A 306 -20.53 -15.09 -1.09
N ARG A 307 -19.34 -15.30 -1.72
CA ARG A 307 -18.38 -14.22 -1.93
C ARG A 307 -18.88 -13.13 -2.85
N LYS A 308 -19.67 -13.50 -3.86
CA LYS A 308 -20.22 -12.52 -4.79
C LYS A 308 -21.24 -11.62 -4.11
N GLU A 309 -22.20 -12.21 -3.38
CA GLU A 309 -23.17 -11.43 -2.61
C GLU A 309 -22.49 -10.57 -1.55
N LEU A 310 -21.43 -11.08 -0.92
CA LEU A 310 -20.64 -10.36 0.06
C LEU A 310 -19.93 -9.15 -0.55
N ILE A 311 -19.34 -9.30 -1.75
CA ILE A 311 -18.71 -8.22 -2.51
C ILE A 311 -19.76 -7.20 -2.96
N ASP A 312 -20.91 -7.66 -3.47
CA ASP A 312 -22.01 -6.79 -3.88
C ASP A 312 -22.52 -5.96 -2.68
N ALA A 313 -22.65 -6.58 -1.51
CA ALA A 313 -23.05 -5.88 -0.28
C ALA A 313 -22.00 -4.84 0.18
N ALA A 314 -20.70 -5.18 0.07
CA ALA A 314 -19.61 -4.35 0.54
C ALA A 314 -19.27 -3.19 -0.39
N TYR A 315 -19.31 -3.42 -1.70
CA TYR A 315 -18.77 -2.52 -2.72
C TYR A 315 -19.79 -2.08 -3.77
N GLY A 316 -20.90 -2.80 -3.91
CA GLY A 316 -21.96 -2.52 -4.88
C GLY A 316 -21.59 -2.83 -6.35
N SER A 317 -20.40 -3.39 -6.60
CA SER A 317 -19.90 -3.76 -7.92
C SER A 317 -18.69 -4.66 -7.82
N ASP A 318 -18.53 -5.60 -8.76
CA ASP A 318 -17.36 -6.45 -8.95
C ASP A 318 -16.15 -5.71 -9.56
N GLU A 319 -16.32 -4.47 -9.98
CA GLU A 319 -15.23 -3.60 -10.45
C GLU A 319 -14.25 -3.25 -9.32
N TYR A 320 -14.70 -3.23 -8.06
CA TYR A 320 -13.88 -2.83 -6.91
C TYR A 320 -13.25 -3.98 -6.16
N ALA A 321 -13.73 -5.19 -6.41
CA ALA A 321 -13.20 -6.37 -5.75
C ALA A 321 -13.58 -7.63 -6.53
N LYS A 322 -12.69 -8.62 -6.55
CA LYS A 322 -12.95 -9.95 -7.13
C LYS A 322 -13.02 -10.99 -6.03
N PRO A 323 -13.84 -12.05 -6.16
CA PRO A 323 -13.84 -13.16 -5.21
C PRO A 323 -12.45 -13.75 -5.01
N ALA A 324 -12.00 -13.85 -3.76
CA ALA A 324 -10.71 -14.44 -3.44
C ALA A 324 -10.83 -15.96 -3.35
N SER A 325 -9.90 -16.68 -3.98
CA SER A 325 -9.82 -18.14 -3.93
C SER A 325 -8.77 -18.64 -2.94
N SER A 326 -7.72 -17.87 -2.67
CA SER A 326 -6.59 -18.24 -1.80
C SER A 326 -6.23 -17.08 -0.88
N PHE A 327 -5.34 -17.34 0.09
CA PHE A 327 -4.77 -16.28 0.89
C PHE A 327 -3.75 -15.44 0.12
N LEU A 328 -3.18 -15.95 -0.97
CA LEU A 328 -2.34 -15.19 -1.89
C LEU A 328 -3.19 -14.51 -2.96
N THR A 329 -2.72 -13.38 -3.49
CA THR A 329 -3.30 -12.73 -4.66
C THR A 329 -2.72 -13.31 -5.95
N GLU A 330 -3.42 -13.10 -7.09
CA GLU A 330 -3.00 -13.61 -8.39
C GLU A 330 -1.62 -13.08 -8.86
N ASN A 331 -1.15 -11.98 -8.27
CA ASN A 331 0.16 -11.39 -8.58
C ASN A 331 1.30 -11.90 -7.70
N THR A 332 1.00 -12.69 -6.67
CA THR A 332 2.01 -13.28 -5.79
C THR A 332 2.57 -14.56 -6.43
N LYS A 333 3.88 -14.75 -6.39
CA LYS A 333 4.52 -16.00 -6.85
C LYS A 333 3.83 -17.22 -6.24
N PHE A 334 3.77 -18.30 -7.01
CA PHE A 334 3.23 -19.59 -6.56
C PHE A 334 1.74 -19.57 -6.18
N PHE A 335 1.01 -18.52 -6.55
CA PHE A 335 -0.44 -18.52 -6.38
C PHE A 335 -1.09 -19.72 -7.08
N THR A 336 -2.04 -20.37 -6.41
CA THR A 336 -2.85 -21.43 -7.01
C THR A 336 -4.33 -21.26 -6.71
N LYS A 337 -5.17 -21.68 -7.67
CA LYS A 337 -6.62 -21.82 -7.49
C LYS A 337 -7.03 -23.24 -7.05
N ASP A 338 -6.07 -24.18 -7.02
CA ASP A 338 -6.30 -25.56 -6.64
C ASP A 338 -6.30 -25.72 -5.11
N VAL A 339 -7.27 -25.08 -4.47
CA VAL A 339 -7.52 -25.10 -3.03
C VAL A 339 -9.02 -25.22 -2.74
N GLU A 340 -9.39 -25.64 -1.51
CA GLU A 340 -10.78 -25.61 -1.08
C GLU A 340 -11.31 -24.18 -1.03
N THR A 341 -12.33 -23.88 -1.83
CA THR A 341 -12.87 -22.52 -1.98
C THR A 341 -14.14 -22.26 -1.18
N TYR A 342 -14.71 -23.29 -0.52
CA TYR A 342 -15.95 -23.16 0.25
C TYR A 342 -17.10 -22.50 -0.54
N ASN A 343 -17.42 -23.08 -1.72
CA ASN A 343 -18.59 -22.63 -2.46
C ASN A 343 -19.85 -22.80 -1.60
N THR A 344 -20.71 -21.79 -1.60
CA THR A 344 -21.89 -21.69 -0.75
C THR A 344 -22.73 -22.97 -0.75
N ASN A 345 -22.91 -23.56 0.45
CA ASN A 345 -23.70 -24.75 0.66
C ASN A 345 -24.28 -24.77 2.08
N LEU A 346 -25.48 -24.23 2.25
CA LEU A 346 -26.12 -24.09 3.56
C LEU A 346 -26.43 -25.44 4.24
N ASP A 347 -26.75 -26.49 3.46
CA ASP A 347 -27.05 -27.81 4.02
C ASP A 347 -25.78 -28.46 4.59
N LYS A 348 -24.68 -28.40 3.84
CA LYS A 348 -23.37 -28.84 4.33
C LYS A 348 -22.91 -28.00 5.53
N ALA A 349 -23.17 -26.69 5.51
CA ALA A 349 -22.86 -25.83 6.64
C ALA A 349 -23.60 -26.23 7.92
N LYS A 350 -24.90 -26.52 7.84
CA LYS A 350 -25.71 -27.01 8.97
C LYS A 350 -25.22 -28.35 9.49
N GLU A 351 -24.94 -29.31 8.59
CA GLU A 351 -24.35 -30.61 8.96
C GLU A 351 -23.04 -30.46 9.73
N LEU A 352 -22.16 -29.56 9.26
CA LEU A 352 -20.88 -29.30 9.90
C LEU A 352 -21.05 -28.57 11.25
N VAL A 353 -22.02 -27.66 11.40
CA VAL A 353 -22.34 -27.07 12.71
C VAL A 353 -22.74 -28.16 13.71
N ASP A 354 -23.64 -29.08 13.32
CA ASP A 354 -24.09 -30.17 14.18
C ASP A 354 -22.94 -31.13 14.51
N LYS A 355 -22.10 -31.47 13.53
CA LYS A 355 -20.90 -32.32 13.70
C LYS A 355 -19.85 -31.69 14.61
N SER A 356 -19.72 -30.36 14.60
CA SER A 356 -18.77 -29.64 15.45
C SER A 356 -19.11 -29.70 16.94
N GLY A 357 -20.34 -30.08 17.31
CA GLY A 357 -20.84 -30.01 18.67
C GLY A 357 -21.05 -28.59 19.18
N PHE A 358 -21.18 -27.62 18.28
CA PHE A 358 -21.35 -26.21 18.65
C PHE A 358 -22.66 -26.00 19.41
N ASP A 359 -22.55 -25.40 20.61
CA ASP A 359 -23.71 -24.97 21.36
C ASP A 359 -24.34 -23.73 20.72
N LYS A 360 -25.50 -23.91 20.06
CA LYS A 360 -26.25 -22.85 19.36
C LYS A 360 -26.74 -21.72 20.29
N SER A 361 -26.67 -21.90 21.60
CA SER A 361 -26.93 -20.84 22.57
C SER A 361 -25.74 -19.87 22.70
N THR A 362 -24.56 -20.29 22.30
CA THR A 362 -23.34 -19.47 22.30
C THR A 362 -23.42 -18.37 21.23
N LYS A 363 -23.11 -17.13 21.64
CA LYS A 363 -22.97 -16.01 20.69
C LYS A 363 -21.50 -15.87 20.31
N LEU A 364 -21.21 -15.93 19.02
CA LEU A 364 -19.95 -15.49 18.48
C LEU A 364 -19.95 -13.97 18.27
N SER A 365 -18.79 -13.37 18.12
CA SER A 365 -18.64 -11.93 17.86
C SER A 365 -17.83 -11.69 16.57
N ILE A 366 -18.19 -10.63 15.82
CA ILE A 366 -17.41 -10.15 14.68
C ILE A 366 -16.97 -8.70 14.91
N TYR A 367 -15.66 -8.49 14.90
CA TYR A 367 -15.02 -7.19 15.10
C TYR A 367 -14.64 -6.58 13.76
N TYR A 368 -14.95 -5.30 13.58
CA TYR A 368 -14.69 -4.57 12.34
C TYR A 368 -14.49 -3.07 12.60
N LEU A 369 -13.85 -2.37 11.66
CA LEU A 369 -13.59 -0.94 11.76
C LEU A 369 -14.90 -0.11 11.70
N ASN A 370 -15.15 0.69 12.73
CA ASN A 370 -16.33 1.54 12.84
C ASN A 370 -16.37 2.70 11.83
N ASN A 371 -15.25 3.00 11.17
CA ASN A 371 -15.11 4.01 10.13
C ASN A 371 -15.08 3.43 8.71
N SER A 372 -15.38 2.13 8.53
CA SER A 372 -15.39 1.45 7.23
C SER A 372 -16.78 0.93 6.88
N LYS A 373 -17.43 1.58 5.92
CA LYS A 373 -18.77 1.18 5.44
C LYS A 373 -18.76 -0.20 4.78
N SER A 374 -17.70 -0.55 4.05
CA SER A 374 -17.56 -1.88 3.45
C SER A 374 -17.47 -2.98 4.53
N GLN A 375 -16.68 -2.78 5.59
CA GLN A 375 -16.59 -3.75 6.67
C GLN A 375 -17.91 -3.86 7.47
N GLU A 376 -18.63 -2.76 7.67
CA GLU A 376 -19.97 -2.79 8.27
C GLU A 376 -20.94 -3.65 7.43
N SER A 377 -20.96 -3.45 6.11
CA SER A 377 -21.79 -4.24 5.19
C SER A 377 -21.41 -5.72 5.21
N ILE A 378 -20.11 -6.04 5.20
CA ILE A 378 -19.61 -7.41 5.35
C ILE A 378 -20.12 -8.03 6.65
N ALA A 379 -19.98 -7.34 7.78
CA ALA A 379 -20.38 -7.86 9.08
C ALA A 379 -21.89 -8.12 9.17
N LEU A 380 -22.71 -7.23 8.60
CA LEU A 380 -24.17 -7.39 8.52
C LEU A 380 -24.56 -8.60 7.65
N TYR A 381 -23.93 -8.76 6.49
CA TYR A 381 -24.17 -9.92 5.61
C TYR A 381 -23.79 -11.22 6.32
N VAL A 382 -22.59 -11.30 6.90
CA VAL A 382 -22.11 -12.47 7.65
C VAL A 382 -23.05 -12.83 8.79
N GLN A 383 -23.55 -11.84 9.55
CA GLN A 383 -24.52 -12.06 10.62
C GLN A 383 -25.81 -12.70 10.10
N GLN A 384 -26.32 -12.20 8.97
CA GLN A 384 -27.53 -12.71 8.36
C GLN A 384 -27.37 -14.18 7.88
N GLU A 385 -26.25 -14.49 7.21
CA GLU A 385 -26.00 -15.83 6.68
C GLU A 385 -25.73 -16.85 7.80
N TYR A 386 -24.98 -16.48 8.84
CA TYR A 386 -24.73 -17.39 9.97
C TYR A 386 -26.00 -17.72 10.74
N LYS A 387 -26.94 -16.79 10.83
CA LYS A 387 -28.25 -17.07 11.44
C LYS A 387 -29.01 -18.20 10.71
N LYS A 388 -28.84 -18.35 9.39
CA LYS A 388 -29.49 -19.42 8.58
C LYS A 388 -28.98 -20.81 8.95
N ILE A 389 -27.79 -20.92 9.52
CA ILE A 389 -27.16 -22.17 9.96
C ILE A 389 -27.20 -22.34 11.49
N GLY A 390 -27.96 -21.48 12.21
CA GLY A 390 -28.15 -21.56 13.64
C GLY A 390 -27.01 -20.96 14.47
N VAL A 391 -26.15 -20.15 13.88
CA VAL A 391 -25.05 -19.45 14.57
C VAL A 391 -25.44 -17.98 14.78
N ASN A 392 -25.48 -17.57 16.06
CA ASN A 392 -25.76 -16.18 16.42
C ASN A 392 -24.46 -15.37 16.47
N LEU A 393 -24.43 -14.22 15.81
CA LEU A 393 -23.27 -13.35 15.70
C LEU A 393 -23.59 -11.95 16.27
N GLU A 394 -22.75 -11.47 17.18
CA GLU A 394 -22.81 -10.11 17.71
C GLU A 394 -21.85 -9.19 16.94
N LEU A 395 -22.36 -8.03 16.51
CA LEU A 395 -21.58 -7.04 15.77
C LEU A 395 -20.82 -6.13 16.74
N LYS A 396 -19.50 -5.96 16.51
CA LYS A 396 -18.60 -5.17 17.33
C LYS A 396 -17.87 -4.11 16.49
N PRO A 397 -18.55 -2.99 16.12
CA PRO A 397 -17.86 -1.86 15.49
C PRO A 397 -16.80 -1.30 16.43
N THR A 398 -15.55 -1.22 15.98
CA THR A 398 -14.40 -0.97 16.85
C THR A 398 -13.49 0.10 16.25
N ASP A 399 -12.95 0.97 17.07
CA ASP A 399 -11.91 1.93 16.68
C ASP A 399 -10.65 1.22 16.17
N PRO A 400 -9.93 1.76 15.17
CA PRO A 400 -8.76 1.10 14.59
C PRO A 400 -7.67 0.72 15.61
N ASN A 401 -7.36 1.59 16.57
CA ASN A 401 -6.34 1.31 17.58
C ASN A 401 -6.81 0.23 18.56
N ALA A 402 -8.08 0.30 18.98
CA ALA A 402 -8.68 -0.72 19.84
C ALA A 402 -8.74 -2.08 19.13
N LEU A 403 -9.12 -2.12 17.84
CA LEU A 403 -9.13 -3.36 17.05
C LEU A 403 -7.72 -3.97 16.95
N SER A 404 -6.72 -3.14 16.67
CA SER A 404 -5.32 -3.58 16.63
C SER A 404 -4.87 -4.18 17.95
N ASN A 405 -5.14 -3.52 19.07
CA ASN A 405 -4.79 -4.03 20.41
C ASN A 405 -5.48 -5.36 20.72
N ILE A 406 -6.76 -5.51 20.36
CA ILE A 406 -7.55 -6.73 20.54
C ILE A 406 -6.96 -7.88 19.74
N THR A 407 -6.62 -7.66 18.48
CA THR A 407 -6.20 -8.72 17.56
C THR A 407 -4.72 -9.08 17.68
N LEU A 408 -3.87 -8.16 18.16
CA LEU A 408 -2.44 -8.41 18.41
C LEU A 408 -2.19 -9.09 19.76
N ASP A 409 -3.15 -9.09 20.67
CA ASP A 409 -3.04 -9.84 21.93
C ASP A 409 -3.26 -11.34 21.66
N ARG A 410 -2.16 -12.07 21.59
CA ARG A 410 -2.10 -13.52 21.33
C ARG A 410 -2.84 -14.38 22.37
N LYS A 411 -3.20 -13.83 23.50
CA LYS A 411 -3.96 -14.54 24.57
C LYS A 411 -5.43 -14.17 24.56
N ASN A 412 -5.83 -13.22 23.73
CA ASN A 412 -7.19 -12.71 23.71
C ASN A 412 -8.17 -13.79 23.21
N LYS A 413 -9.23 -14.00 24.00
CA LYS A 413 -10.33 -14.91 23.70
C LYS A 413 -11.66 -14.16 23.50
N ASP A 414 -11.66 -12.83 23.58
CA ASP A 414 -12.89 -12.04 23.62
C ASP A 414 -13.47 -11.82 22.21
N TYR A 415 -12.66 -11.91 21.16
CA TYR A 415 -13.18 -11.86 19.79
C TYR A 415 -13.27 -13.27 19.18
N SER A 416 -14.32 -13.51 18.40
CA SER A 416 -14.46 -14.75 17.65
C SER A 416 -13.95 -14.58 16.22
N ILE A 417 -14.38 -13.54 15.56
CA ILE A 417 -14.05 -13.24 14.15
C ILE A 417 -13.59 -11.80 14.06
N ALA A 418 -12.57 -11.54 13.25
CA ALA A 418 -12.15 -10.19 12.90
C ALA A 418 -12.16 -10.03 11.36
N ILE A 419 -12.73 -8.92 10.87
CA ILE A 419 -12.57 -8.52 9.47
C ILE A 419 -11.22 -7.82 9.35
N ASN A 420 -10.37 -8.36 8.49
CA ASN A 420 -9.04 -7.79 8.27
C ASN A 420 -8.70 -7.79 6.78
N GLY A 421 -7.59 -7.16 6.43
CA GLY A 421 -7.06 -7.18 5.08
C GLY A 421 -5.56 -6.89 5.08
N TYR A 422 -4.87 -7.42 4.08
CA TYR A 422 -3.44 -7.28 3.94
C TYR A 422 -3.08 -6.99 2.48
N ILE A 423 -2.18 -6.04 2.24
CA ILE A 423 -1.66 -5.76 0.90
C ILE A 423 -0.50 -6.71 0.65
N MET A 424 -0.63 -7.50 -0.43
CA MET A 424 0.30 -8.55 -0.78
C MET A 424 1.40 -8.03 -1.71
N GLY A 425 2.67 -8.39 -1.44
CA GLY A 425 3.79 -8.25 -2.36
C GLY A 425 3.93 -9.47 -3.27
N ASN A 426 5.11 -9.62 -3.86
CA ASN A 426 5.32 -10.63 -4.89
C ASN A 426 5.75 -12.00 -4.34
N ASP A 427 6.34 -12.08 -3.15
CA ASP A 427 6.84 -13.32 -2.57
C ASP A 427 5.97 -13.80 -1.40
N PRO A 428 5.51 -15.07 -1.40
CA PRO A 428 4.62 -15.59 -0.37
C PRO A 428 5.27 -15.69 1.02
N ASP A 429 6.61 -15.72 1.14
CA ASP A 429 7.29 -15.78 2.43
C ASP A 429 7.05 -14.51 3.27
N ALA A 430 6.80 -13.37 2.63
CA ALA A 430 6.48 -12.13 3.32
C ALA A 430 5.23 -12.23 4.21
N TYR A 431 4.36 -13.21 3.95
CA TYR A 431 3.07 -13.37 4.65
C TYR A 431 3.07 -14.43 5.74
N LYS A 432 4.19 -15.12 5.94
CA LYS A 432 4.32 -16.12 7.00
C LYS A 432 3.94 -15.57 8.38
N THR A 433 4.21 -14.28 8.63
CA THR A 433 3.86 -13.63 9.89
C THR A 433 2.36 -13.58 10.18
N LEU A 434 1.50 -13.69 9.17
CA LEU A 434 0.04 -13.77 9.34
C LEU A 434 -0.42 -15.15 9.84
N PHE A 435 0.44 -16.18 9.77
CA PHE A 435 0.05 -17.57 10.00
C PHE A 435 0.94 -18.32 10.98
N LEU A 436 2.21 -17.92 11.17
CA LEU A 436 3.11 -18.60 12.12
C LEU A 436 2.53 -18.57 13.53
N SER A 437 2.60 -19.71 14.22
CA SER A 437 1.97 -19.89 15.52
C SER A 437 2.54 -19.01 16.64
N ASP A 438 3.74 -18.44 16.48
CA ASP A 438 4.39 -17.52 17.43
C ASP A 438 4.29 -16.04 17.02
N SER A 439 3.76 -15.75 15.83
CA SER A 439 3.68 -14.38 15.31
C SER A 439 2.57 -13.56 15.98
N PRO A 440 2.83 -12.31 16.38
CA PRO A 440 1.79 -11.42 16.90
C PRO A 440 0.75 -11.04 15.84
N TYR A 441 1.08 -11.14 14.54
CA TYR A 441 0.19 -10.81 13.44
C TYR A 441 -0.71 -11.96 12.99
N ASN A 442 -0.62 -13.14 13.64
CA ASN A 442 -1.50 -14.26 13.38
C ASN A 442 -2.87 -14.04 14.06
N TYR A 443 -3.72 -13.22 13.44
CA TYR A 443 -5.04 -12.86 13.96
C TYR A 443 -6.02 -14.03 14.06
N SER A 444 -5.72 -15.14 13.41
CA SER A 444 -6.49 -16.39 13.56
C SER A 444 -6.08 -17.19 14.80
N ASN A 445 -4.99 -16.81 15.45
CA ASN A 445 -4.42 -17.54 16.58
C ASN A 445 -4.35 -19.06 16.31
N ASN A 446 -4.07 -19.44 15.06
CA ASN A 446 -3.85 -20.83 14.72
C ASN A 446 -2.53 -21.33 15.36
N HIS A 447 -2.47 -22.64 15.69
CA HIS A 447 -1.33 -23.27 16.31
C HIS A 447 -0.88 -24.50 15.49
N ASP A 448 -1.03 -24.44 14.16
CA ASP A 448 -0.70 -25.52 13.24
C ASP A 448 0.82 -25.58 13.00
N LYS A 449 1.48 -26.53 13.69
CA LYS A 449 2.92 -26.77 13.54
C LYS A 449 3.32 -27.20 12.13
N LYS A 450 2.43 -27.92 11.41
CA LYS A 450 2.70 -28.31 10.02
C LYS A 450 2.77 -27.07 9.12
N LEU A 451 1.92 -26.07 9.38
CA LEU A 451 1.95 -24.81 8.65
C LEU A 451 3.25 -24.04 8.95
N ASP A 452 3.68 -24.01 10.22
CA ASP A 452 4.98 -23.43 10.60
C ASP A 452 6.14 -24.11 9.86
N GLU A 453 6.15 -25.43 9.81
CA GLU A 453 7.17 -26.22 9.10
C GLU A 453 7.19 -25.94 7.59
N LEU A 454 6.01 -25.82 6.96
CA LEU A 454 5.88 -25.50 5.54
C LEU A 454 6.43 -24.11 5.23
N PHE A 455 6.06 -23.09 6.00
CA PHE A 455 6.61 -21.74 5.81
C PHE A 455 8.13 -21.70 6.01
N ASN A 456 8.64 -22.33 7.08
CA ASN A 456 10.07 -22.39 7.34
C ASN A 456 10.83 -23.13 6.22
N LYS A 457 10.26 -24.20 5.66
CA LYS A 457 10.82 -24.91 4.50
C LYS A 457 10.82 -24.01 3.25
N GLY A 458 9.69 -23.34 2.95
CA GLY A 458 9.57 -22.45 1.80
C GLY A 458 10.53 -21.25 1.83
N ALA A 459 10.81 -20.75 3.04
CA ALA A 459 11.73 -19.62 3.25
C ALA A 459 13.16 -19.91 2.78
N VAL A 460 13.63 -21.16 2.87
CA VAL A 460 15.01 -21.57 2.57
C VAL A 460 15.15 -22.43 1.32
N THR A 461 14.06 -22.82 0.68
CA THR A 461 14.08 -23.65 -0.54
C THR A 461 14.47 -22.78 -1.73
N VAL A 462 15.64 -23.05 -2.33
CA VAL A 462 16.21 -22.25 -3.42
C VAL A 462 15.65 -22.65 -4.79
N ASP A 463 15.45 -23.94 -5.05
CA ASP A 463 14.86 -24.41 -6.31
C ASP A 463 13.41 -23.94 -6.45
N ASP A 464 13.10 -23.17 -7.49
CA ASP A 464 11.79 -22.56 -7.69
C ASP A 464 10.64 -23.56 -7.77
N LYS A 465 10.84 -24.72 -8.41
CA LYS A 465 9.78 -25.75 -8.52
C LYS A 465 9.51 -26.44 -7.18
N ALA A 466 10.59 -26.72 -6.45
CA ALA A 466 10.46 -27.30 -5.11
C ALA A 466 9.80 -26.29 -4.15
N ARG A 467 10.14 -24.99 -4.29
CA ARG A 467 9.57 -23.90 -3.50
C ARG A 467 8.10 -23.66 -3.83
N GLU A 468 7.74 -23.68 -5.12
CA GLU A 468 6.34 -23.64 -5.58
C GLU A 468 5.52 -24.76 -4.94
N ALA A 469 6.01 -26.02 -4.97
CA ALA A 469 5.31 -27.13 -4.35
C ALA A 469 5.06 -26.91 -2.85
N VAL A 470 6.02 -26.35 -2.12
CA VAL A 470 5.85 -26.00 -0.69
C VAL A 470 4.76 -24.95 -0.50
N TYR A 471 4.76 -23.86 -1.29
CA TYR A 471 3.74 -22.83 -1.13
C TYR A 471 2.36 -23.20 -1.66
N VAL A 472 2.27 -24.16 -2.57
CA VAL A 472 0.99 -24.82 -2.91
C VAL A 472 0.46 -25.58 -1.70
N ASP A 473 1.33 -26.34 -1.00
CA ASP A 473 0.95 -27.06 0.22
C ASP A 473 0.55 -26.10 1.35
N VAL A 474 1.22 -24.94 1.49
CA VAL A 474 0.82 -23.88 2.43
C VAL A 474 -0.60 -23.41 2.12
N GLN A 475 -0.90 -23.07 0.86
CA GLN A 475 -2.22 -22.60 0.44
C GLN A 475 -3.30 -23.65 0.71
N LYS A 476 -3.03 -24.91 0.39
CA LYS A 476 -3.94 -26.03 0.67
C LYS A 476 -4.16 -26.22 2.17
N ASN A 477 -3.10 -26.17 2.97
CA ASN A 477 -3.23 -26.31 4.42
C ASN A 477 -4.13 -25.23 5.03
N ILE A 478 -3.90 -23.95 4.67
CA ILE A 478 -4.70 -22.81 5.15
C ILE A 478 -6.16 -22.97 4.76
N ALA A 479 -6.42 -23.34 3.49
CA ALA A 479 -7.76 -23.53 2.98
C ALA A 479 -8.45 -24.74 3.64
N ASP A 480 -7.84 -25.93 3.60
CA ASP A 480 -8.41 -27.18 4.15
C ASP A 480 -8.77 -27.06 5.62
N ASN A 481 -7.98 -26.33 6.38
CA ASN A 481 -8.20 -26.11 7.82
C ASN A 481 -9.10 -24.88 8.12
N ALA A 482 -9.59 -24.19 7.09
CA ALA A 482 -10.36 -22.95 7.25
C ALA A 482 -9.71 -22.01 8.28
N VAL A 483 -8.41 -21.74 8.13
CA VAL A 483 -7.67 -20.87 9.05
C VAL A 483 -8.20 -19.45 8.94
N ILE A 484 -8.46 -19.01 7.72
CA ILE A 484 -9.16 -17.77 7.36
C ILE A 484 -10.21 -18.06 6.30
N TYR A 485 -11.15 -17.14 6.12
CA TYR A 485 -12.03 -17.12 4.95
C TYR A 485 -11.63 -15.95 4.04
N PRO A 486 -10.95 -16.20 2.91
CA PRO A 486 -10.66 -15.17 1.92
C PRO A 486 -11.95 -14.62 1.32
N ILE A 487 -12.16 -13.31 1.38
CA ILE A 487 -13.37 -12.65 0.86
C ILE A 487 -13.11 -12.18 -0.56
N SER A 488 -12.17 -11.24 -0.69
CA SER A 488 -11.96 -10.52 -1.95
C SER A 488 -10.52 -10.10 -2.17
N TYR A 489 -10.16 -9.97 -3.44
CA TYR A 489 -9.01 -9.21 -3.90
C TYR A 489 -9.50 -7.82 -4.30
N ASP A 490 -9.08 -6.81 -3.53
CA ASP A 490 -9.62 -5.46 -3.63
C ASP A 490 -8.87 -4.64 -4.69
N ASN A 491 -9.61 -3.76 -5.36
CA ASN A 491 -9.08 -2.75 -6.26
C ASN A 491 -9.07 -1.39 -5.57
N ALA A 492 -8.01 -0.61 -5.83
CA ALA A 492 -7.96 0.81 -5.49
C ALA A 492 -8.60 1.66 -6.59
N VAL A 493 -9.11 2.81 -6.21
CA VAL A 493 -9.74 3.76 -7.13
C VAL A 493 -9.14 5.15 -6.93
N LEU A 494 -8.66 5.75 -8.01
CA LEU A 494 -8.22 7.14 -8.05
C LEU A 494 -9.17 7.97 -8.92
N ALA A 495 -9.34 9.23 -8.55
CA ALA A 495 -9.93 10.26 -9.39
C ALA A 495 -8.84 11.26 -9.77
N LEU A 496 -8.58 11.40 -11.07
CA LEU A 496 -7.57 12.30 -11.64
C LEU A 496 -8.25 13.29 -12.58
N ASP A 497 -7.98 14.58 -12.39
CA ASP A 497 -8.40 15.64 -13.29
C ASP A 497 -7.97 15.34 -14.74
N LYS A 498 -8.92 15.38 -15.68
CA LYS A 498 -8.73 15.01 -17.09
C LYS A 498 -7.67 15.82 -17.83
N ARG A 499 -7.28 16.97 -17.29
CA ARG A 499 -6.17 17.75 -17.84
C ARG A 499 -4.82 17.07 -17.68
N PHE A 500 -4.70 16.11 -16.75
CA PHE A 500 -3.47 15.36 -16.54
C PHE A 500 -3.45 14.08 -17.39
N ALA A 501 -2.26 13.59 -17.66
CA ALA A 501 -2.01 12.36 -18.41
C ALA A 501 -0.69 11.70 -17.99
N GLY A 502 -0.32 10.59 -18.65
CA GLY A 502 0.87 9.80 -18.31
C GLY A 502 0.60 8.71 -17.28
N VAL A 503 -0.66 8.41 -16.99
CA VAL A 503 -1.10 7.42 -15.99
C VAL A 503 -0.55 6.03 -16.28
N LYS A 504 -0.58 5.61 -17.57
CA LYS A 504 -0.09 4.29 -17.97
C LYS A 504 1.41 4.14 -17.73
N GLU A 505 2.17 5.17 -18.05
CA GLU A 505 3.63 5.21 -17.89
C GLU A 505 4.04 5.42 -16.44
N ALA A 506 3.19 6.09 -15.63
CA ALA A 506 3.38 6.26 -14.19
C ALA A 506 3.08 4.97 -13.40
N GLU A 507 2.36 4.02 -14.01
CA GLU A 507 1.96 2.72 -13.46
C GLU A 507 1.29 2.86 -12.08
N PRO A 508 -0.06 2.91 -12.03
CA PRO A 508 -0.77 2.88 -10.75
C PRO A 508 -0.38 1.65 -9.92
N GLN A 509 -0.07 1.86 -8.65
CA GLN A 509 0.35 0.77 -7.77
C GLN A 509 -0.25 0.87 -6.36
N PRO A 510 -0.28 -0.25 -5.62
CA PRO A 510 -0.75 -0.27 -4.24
C PRO A 510 -0.08 0.77 -3.36
N VAL A 511 -0.79 1.27 -2.36
CA VAL A 511 -0.33 2.19 -1.31
C VAL A 511 0.06 3.57 -1.83
N SER A 512 0.99 3.67 -2.77
CA SER A 512 1.66 4.91 -3.18
C SER A 512 0.99 5.65 -4.34
N MET A 513 -0.15 5.16 -4.85
CA MET A 513 -0.90 5.63 -6.02
C MET A 513 -0.17 5.38 -7.35
N PHE A 514 1.08 5.78 -7.50
CA PHE A 514 1.89 5.60 -8.71
C PHE A 514 3.31 5.15 -8.38
N LYS A 515 3.86 4.31 -9.23
CA LYS A 515 5.23 3.84 -9.19
C LYS A 515 6.24 4.95 -9.54
N ASP A 516 5.96 5.72 -10.59
CA ASP A 516 6.87 6.76 -11.09
C ASP A 516 6.12 8.06 -11.42
N TYR A 517 6.08 8.97 -10.45
CA TYR A 517 5.46 10.29 -10.60
C TYR A 517 6.12 11.16 -11.69
N SER A 518 7.35 10.84 -12.16
CA SER A 518 8.03 11.60 -13.22
C SER A 518 7.31 11.54 -14.57
N LYS A 519 6.44 10.55 -14.76
CA LYS A 519 5.73 10.29 -16.02
C LYS A 519 4.44 11.09 -16.15
N LEU A 520 3.87 11.53 -15.02
CA LEU A 520 2.65 12.35 -15.03
C LEU A 520 2.92 13.74 -15.62
N TYR A 521 1.96 14.28 -16.35
CA TYR A 521 2.07 15.61 -16.96
C TYR A 521 0.72 16.30 -17.13
N LEU A 522 0.75 17.64 -17.17
CA LEU A 522 -0.38 18.47 -17.53
C LEU A 522 -0.40 18.66 -19.05
N LYS A 523 -1.53 18.41 -19.68
CA LYS A 523 -1.78 18.68 -21.11
C LYS A 523 -1.90 20.19 -21.35
N LYS A 524 -1.36 20.69 -22.49
CA LYS A 524 -1.55 22.08 -22.94
C LYS A 524 -2.94 22.29 -23.50
#